data_e49cab69642966f72e0607923372140c
#
_entry.id   e49cab69642966f72e0607923372140c
#
_cell.length_a   1.000
_cell.length_b   1.000
_cell.length_c   1.000
_cell.angle_alpha   90.00
_cell.angle_beta   90.00
_cell.angle_gamma   90.00
#
_symmetry.space_group_name_H-M   'P 1'
#
loop_
_entity.id
_entity.type
_entity.pdbx_description
1 polymer ?
#
loop_
_entity_poly.entity_id
_entity_poly.type
_entity_poly.pdbx_seq_one_letter_code
_entity_poly.pdbx_strand_id
1 'polypeptide(L)'
;GIESYVKRASYDPIAQAFGCAMRMNGIEGQPSIPAMPFPGDYSAAFYAFGMTLAALLKRQETGRGESIDVAQFETMMRIQSQYPIKGWTYGEEYVKEGTHSLICALYGTYVCNDCEEVYVLFLGPGVLKAGLPLLGLEYGSELFPEGEGIIPYGSHAADVAEEAFANFLAQHTAEEVETILNEAGVPCSRLMNYEQAAADPHYHARGVVETW
;
A
#
# COMPACT_ATOMS: atom_id res chain seq x y z
N GLY A 1 -11.13 14.35 25.50
CA GLY A 1 -11.99 13.17 25.33
C GLY A 1 -13.05 13.07 26.43
N ILE A 2 -13.96 12.11 26.29
CA ILE A 2 -14.99 11.83 27.32
C ILE A 2 -14.39 11.03 28.49
N GLU A 3 -14.92 11.22 29.71
CA GLU A 3 -14.37 10.67 30.96
C GLU A 3 -14.16 9.14 30.91
N SER A 4 -15.07 8.40 30.29
CA SER A 4 -15.00 6.94 30.15
C SER A 4 -13.81 6.43 29.32
N TYR A 5 -13.16 7.30 28.56
CA TYR A 5 -12.00 6.97 27.71
C TYR A 5 -10.66 7.44 28.29
N VAL A 6 -10.65 8.42 29.21
CA VAL A 6 -9.43 9.03 29.75
C VAL A 6 -8.48 8.03 30.40
N LYS A 7 -9.01 6.95 30.98
CA LYS A 7 -8.21 5.92 31.66
C LYS A 7 -7.94 4.67 30.84
N ARG A 8 -8.32 4.64 29.57
CA ARG A 8 -8.05 3.48 28.72
C ARG A 8 -6.59 3.43 28.34
N ALA A 9 -5.97 2.27 28.57
CA ALA A 9 -4.62 2.02 28.07
C ALA A 9 -4.67 1.89 26.53
N SER A 10 -3.66 2.43 25.88
CA SER A 10 -3.48 2.34 24.43
C SER A 10 -2.04 1.99 24.11
N TYR A 11 -1.88 1.18 23.10
CA TYR A 11 -0.66 0.90 22.34
C TYR A 11 -1.03 0.91 20.88
N ASP A 12 -0.06 0.87 20.00
CA ASP A 12 -0.26 0.91 18.54
C ASP A 12 -1.42 -0.01 18.04
N PRO A 13 -1.46 -1.33 18.33
CA PRO A 13 -2.54 -2.17 17.82
C PRO A 13 -3.93 -1.79 18.35
N ILE A 14 -4.00 -1.22 19.56
CA ILE A 14 -5.28 -0.73 20.13
C ILE A 14 -5.73 0.51 19.35
N ALA A 15 -4.80 1.40 19.01
CA ALA A 15 -5.10 2.57 18.21
C ALA A 15 -5.52 2.20 16.76
N GLN A 16 -4.87 1.20 16.15
CA GLN A 16 -5.29 0.64 14.86
C GLN A 16 -6.71 0.08 14.91
N ALA A 17 -7.05 -0.67 15.97
CA ALA A 17 -8.37 -1.26 16.13
C ALA A 17 -9.45 -0.17 16.35
N PHE A 18 -9.20 0.76 17.27
CA PHE A 18 -10.15 1.82 17.61
C PHE A 18 -10.28 2.87 16.48
N GLY A 19 -9.19 3.13 15.74
CA GLY A 19 -9.16 4.00 14.57
C GLY A 19 -9.62 3.32 13.27
N CYS A 20 -10.23 2.13 13.33
CA CYS A 20 -10.79 1.36 12.21
C CYS A 20 -9.76 0.78 11.21
N ALA A 21 -8.48 1.19 11.24
CA ALA A 21 -7.48 0.75 10.26
C ALA A 21 -7.23 -0.76 10.27
N MET A 22 -7.25 -1.39 11.45
CA MET A 22 -7.05 -2.85 11.56
C MET A 22 -8.14 -3.64 10.82
N ARG A 23 -9.36 -3.10 10.72
CA ARG A 23 -10.47 -3.79 10.04
C ARG A 23 -10.21 -3.95 8.54
N MET A 24 -9.36 -3.10 7.95
CA MET A 24 -9.01 -3.13 6.53
C MET A 24 -7.94 -4.18 6.21
N ASN A 25 -7.20 -4.67 7.21
CA ASN A 25 -6.07 -5.57 7.01
C ASN A 25 -6.45 -7.03 7.23
N GLY A 26 -5.98 -7.89 6.35
CA GLY A 26 -6.16 -9.34 6.40
C GLY A 26 -6.83 -9.91 5.17
N ILE A 27 -7.28 -11.14 5.30
CA ILE A 27 -7.97 -11.90 4.25
C ILE A 27 -9.46 -11.92 4.58
N GLU A 28 -10.32 -11.82 3.57
CA GLU A 28 -11.77 -11.91 3.75
C GLU A 28 -12.17 -13.22 4.45
N GLY A 29 -13.13 -13.14 5.36
CA GLY A 29 -13.56 -14.27 6.17
C GLY A 29 -12.64 -14.67 7.32
N GLN A 30 -11.43 -14.09 7.42
CA GLN A 30 -10.49 -14.33 8.51
C GLN A 30 -10.50 -13.16 9.52
N PRO A 31 -10.00 -13.36 10.77
CA PRO A 31 -9.80 -12.26 11.70
C PRO A 31 -8.92 -11.15 11.12
N SER A 32 -9.18 -9.89 11.51
CA SER A 32 -8.32 -8.76 11.13
C SER A 32 -6.95 -8.88 11.78
N ILE A 33 -5.93 -8.44 11.08
CA ILE A 33 -4.55 -8.43 11.55
C ILE A 33 -4.04 -6.99 11.67
N PRO A 34 -3.16 -6.68 12.66
CA PRO A 34 -2.54 -5.37 12.73
C PRO A 34 -1.54 -5.20 11.59
N ALA A 35 -1.42 -3.99 11.06
CA ALA A 35 -0.30 -3.62 10.21
C ALA A 35 0.96 -3.45 11.07
N MET A 36 2.10 -3.89 10.55
CA MET A 36 3.43 -3.75 11.19
C MET A 36 4.29 -2.77 10.38
N PRO A 37 5.34 -2.19 10.99
CA PRO A 37 5.73 -2.19 12.40
C PRO A 37 5.19 -0.97 13.18
N PHE A 38 4.03 -0.91 13.68
CA PHE A 38 3.49 0.16 14.55
C PHE A 38 3.11 1.46 13.82
N PRO A 39 2.25 1.42 12.77
CA PRO A 39 1.88 2.62 12.01
C PRO A 39 1.15 3.69 12.85
N GLY A 40 0.45 3.30 13.91
CA GLY A 40 -0.20 4.23 14.83
C GLY A 40 0.78 5.07 15.63
N ASP A 41 1.86 4.46 16.13
CA ASP A 41 2.93 5.15 16.84
C ASP A 41 3.67 6.11 15.92
N TYR A 42 4.10 5.63 14.74
CA TYR A 42 4.81 6.45 13.78
C TYR A 42 3.97 7.60 13.22
N SER A 43 2.71 7.33 12.86
CA SER A 43 1.84 8.40 12.36
C SER A 43 1.61 9.48 13.43
N ALA A 44 1.36 9.08 14.69
CA ALA A 44 1.21 10.03 15.79
C ALA A 44 2.49 10.86 16.00
N ALA A 45 3.67 10.23 15.93
CA ALA A 45 4.95 10.92 16.05
C ALA A 45 5.16 11.95 14.92
N PHE A 46 4.86 11.60 13.66
CA PHE A 46 4.96 12.54 12.54
C PHE A 46 3.97 13.70 12.63
N TYR A 47 2.72 13.44 13.05
CA TYR A 47 1.77 14.52 13.30
C TYR A 47 2.23 15.42 14.44
N ALA A 48 2.69 14.87 15.58
CA ALA A 48 3.21 15.63 16.68
C ALA A 48 4.42 16.50 16.30
N PHE A 49 5.34 15.95 15.49
CA PHE A 49 6.49 16.67 14.95
C PHE A 49 6.05 17.86 14.08
N GLY A 50 5.18 17.63 13.12
CA GLY A 50 4.67 18.69 12.24
C GLY A 50 3.91 19.78 12.99
N MET A 51 3.05 19.41 13.93
CA MET A 51 2.30 20.35 14.76
C MET A 51 3.23 21.15 15.69
N THR A 52 4.29 20.53 16.22
CA THR A 52 5.31 21.21 17.02
C THR A 52 6.03 22.28 16.21
N LEU A 53 6.46 21.97 14.99
CA LEU A 53 7.09 22.95 14.11
C LEU A 53 6.15 24.12 13.79
N ALA A 54 4.89 23.83 13.48
CA ALA A 54 3.87 24.86 13.23
C ALA A 54 3.65 25.77 14.46
N ALA A 55 3.58 25.18 15.65
CA ALA A 55 3.43 25.92 16.90
C ALA A 55 4.66 26.80 17.21
N LEU A 56 5.88 26.31 16.91
CA LEU A 56 7.12 27.09 17.08
C LEU A 56 7.16 28.29 16.12
N LEU A 57 6.78 28.10 14.85
CA LEU A 57 6.66 29.21 13.88
C LEU A 57 5.65 30.26 14.35
N LYS A 58 4.47 29.83 14.74
CA LYS A 58 3.42 30.73 15.28
C LYS A 58 3.89 31.46 16.54
N ARG A 59 4.66 30.78 17.41
CA ARG A 59 5.25 31.39 18.61
C ARG A 59 6.23 32.52 18.27
N GLN A 60 6.98 32.43 17.17
CA GLN A 60 7.87 33.51 16.73
C GLN A 60 7.10 34.79 16.42
N GLU A 61 5.90 34.67 15.87
CA GLU A 61 5.04 35.81 15.51
C GLU A 61 4.24 36.33 16.71
N THR A 62 3.72 35.41 17.53
CA THR A 62 2.74 35.78 18.59
C THR A 62 3.37 35.90 19.98
N GLY A 63 4.57 35.40 20.19
CA GLY A 63 5.21 35.29 21.50
C GLY A 63 4.57 34.25 22.43
N ARG A 64 3.58 33.49 21.98
CA ARG A 64 2.81 32.52 22.79
C ARG A 64 3.01 31.09 22.33
N GLY A 65 3.22 30.18 23.28
CA GLY A 65 3.20 28.74 23.03
C GLY A 65 1.78 28.20 22.93
N GLU A 66 1.67 26.96 22.46
CA GLU A 66 0.41 26.21 22.35
C GLU A 66 0.52 24.84 23.03
N SER A 67 -0.62 24.31 23.46
CA SER A 67 -0.76 22.92 23.85
C SER A 67 -1.15 22.10 22.62
N ILE A 68 -0.43 21.00 22.38
CA ILE A 68 -0.67 20.12 21.25
C ILE A 68 -1.19 18.79 21.79
N ASP A 69 -2.37 18.37 21.34
CA ASP A 69 -2.98 17.08 21.65
C ASP A 69 -3.02 16.24 20.38
N VAL A 70 -2.38 15.07 20.41
CA VAL A 70 -2.31 14.12 19.29
C VAL A 70 -2.71 12.73 19.79
N ALA A 71 -3.87 12.26 19.38
CA ALA A 71 -4.31 10.91 19.70
C ALA A 71 -3.97 9.93 18.57
N GLN A 72 -3.37 8.79 18.91
CA GLN A 72 -2.97 7.75 17.95
C GLN A 72 -4.13 7.31 17.05
N PHE A 73 -5.32 7.06 17.61
CA PHE A 73 -6.47 6.60 16.83
C PHE A 73 -6.96 7.64 15.82
N GLU A 74 -6.84 8.94 16.12
CA GLU A 74 -7.19 10.03 15.19
C GLU A 74 -6.22 10.07 14.01
N THR A 75 -4.94 9.85 14.26
CA THR A 75 -3.95 9.77 13.18
C THR A 75 -4.17 8.53 12.32
N MET A 76 -4.51 7.39 12.92
CA MET A 76 -4.90 6.18 12.19
C MET A 76 -6.14 6.41 11.32
N MET A 77 -7.14 7.16 11.80
CA MET A 77 -8.30 7.54 11.02
C MET A 77 -7.93 8.45 9.84
N ARG A 78 -7.00 9.37 10.05
CA ARG A 78 -6.53 10.31 9.01
C ARG A 78 -5.81 9.66 7.86
N ILE A 79 -4.92 8.69 8.13
CA ILE A 79 -4.14 8.03 7.09
C ILE A 79 -4.96 7.08 6.20
N GLN A 80 -6.19 6.75 6.58
CA GLN A 80 -7.11 5.95 5.78
C GLN A 80 -7.73 6.73 4.60
N SER A 81 -7.36 8.01 4.43
CA SER A 81 -7.80 8.82 3.29
C SER A 81 -9.33 8.93 3.18
N GLN A 82 -9.91 8.44 2.10
CA GLN A 82 -11.34 8.55 1.77
C GLN A 82 -12.23 7.49 2.42
N TYR A 83 -11.67 6.38 2.91
CA TYR A 83 -12.46 5.24 3.39
C TYR A 83 -13.41 5.56 4.54
N PRO A 84 -13.00 6.29 5.60
CA PRO A 84 -13.94 6.69 6.64
C PRO A 84 -15.09 7.54 6.12
N ILE A 85 -14.82 8.44 5.17
CA ILE A 85 -15.84 9.32 4.58
C ILE A 85 -16.84 8.50 3.77
N LYS A 86 -16.36 7.55 2.96
CA LYS A 86 -17.23 6.63 2.20
C LYS A 86 -18.11 5.80 3.13
N GLY A 87 -17.54 5.23 4.19
CA GLY A 87 -18.28 4.48 5.19
C GLY A 87 -19.38 5.30 5.85
N TRP A 88 -19.09 6.52 6.31
CA TRP A 88 -20.06 7.37 6.98
C TRP A 88 -21.09 7.98 6.05
N THR A 89 -20.73 8.30 4.81
CA THR A 89 -21.62 8.99 3.86
C THR A 89 -22.50 8.01 3.09
N TYR A 90 -21.93 6.87 2.68
CA TYR A 90 -22.60 5.94 1.77
C TYR A 90 -22.86 4.57 2.39
N GLY A 91 -22.38 4.31 3.61
CA GLY A 91 -22.49 3.00 4.25
C GLY A 91 -21.62 1.92 3.60
N GLU A 92 -20.62 2.32 2.81
CA GLU A 92 -19.69 1.39 2.17
C GLU A 92 -18.69 0.87 3.18
N GLU A 93 -18.72 -0.42 3.49
CA GLU A 93 -17.67 -1.06 4.28
C GLU A 93 -16.52 -1.49 3.36
N TYR A 94 -15.29 -1.23 3.80
CA TYR A 94 -14.10 -1.72 3.12
C TYR A 94 -13.95 -3.21 3.34
N VAL A 95 -13.74 -3.95 2.26
CA VAL A 95 -13.48 -5.39 2.28
C VAL A 95 -11.98 -5.63 2.37
N LYS A 96 -11.57 -6.65 3.12
CA LYS A 96 -10.16 -7.05 3.20
C LYS A 96 -9.72 -7.66 1.87
N GLU A 97 -8.74 -7.06 1.24
CA GLU A 97 -8.27 -7.45 -0.10
C GLU A 97 -7.27 -8.63 -0.07
N GLY A 98 -6.67 -8.92 1.09
CA GLY A 98 -5.64 -9.94 1.16
C GLY A 98 -4.36 -9.50 0.47
N THR A 99 -3.89 -10.31 -0.47
CA THR A 99 -2.65 -10.06 -1.24
C THR A 99 -2.89 -9.40 -2.60
N HIS A 100 -4.14 -9.31 -3.03
CA HIS A 100 -4.53 -8.74 -4.33
C HIS A 100 -5.62 -7.70 -4.18
N SER A 101 -5.58 -6.66 -5.00
CA SER A 101 -6.64 -5.65 -5.03
C SER A 101 -7.94 -6.22 -5.59
N LEU A 102 -9.06 -5.80 -5.00
CA LEU A 102 -10.41 -6.09 -5.53
C LEU A 102 -10.89 -5.02 -6.54
N ILE A 103 -10.04 -4.04 -6.86
CA ILE A 103 -10.36 -3.00 -7.85
C ILE A 103 -10.08 -3.52 -9.25
N CYS A 104 -8.90 -4.10 -9.47
CA CYS A 104 -8.46 -4.58 -10.77
C CYS A 104 -7.51 -5.77 -10.64
N ALA A 105 -7.43 -6.58 -11.70
CA ALA A 105 -6.48 -7.66 -11.84
C ALA A 105 -5.05 -7.12 -12.05
N LEU A 106 -4.06 -7.99 -11.87
CA LEU A 106 -2.64 -7.69 -11.96
C LEU A 106 -2.21 -6.55 -11.02
N TYR A 107 -2.82 -6.50 -9.84
CA TYR A 107 -2.50 -5.55 -8.79
C TYR A 107 -2.42 -6.30 -7.46
N GLY A 108 -1.22 -6.67 -7.06
CA GLY A 108 -1.01 -7.44 -5.83
C GLY A 108 0.36 -8.07 -5.72
N THR A 109 0.46 -9.00 -4.77
CA THR A 109 1.65 -9.81 -4.51
C THR A 109 1.52 -11.15 -5.22
N TYR A 110 2.57 -11.55 -5.93
CA TYR A 110 2.64 -12.80 -6.68
C TYR A 110 3.94 -13.53 -6.40
N VAL A 111 3.89 -14.87 -6.46
CA VAL A 111 5.03 -15.74 -6.26
C VAL A 111 5.65 -16.11 -7.60
N CYS A 112 6.97 -15.97 -7.75
CA CYS A 112 7.74 -16.30 -8.93
C CYS A 112 8.26 -17.75 -8.90
N ASN A 113 8.97 -18.18 -9.97
CA ASN A 113 9.43 -19.56 -10.10
C ASN A 113 10.51 -19.97 -9.06
N ASP A 114 11.20 -18.98 -8.49
CA ASP A 114 12.20 -19.14 -7.41
C ASP A 114 11.61 -19.10 -6.00
N CYS A 115 10.27 -19.08 -5.88
CA CYS A 115 9.53 -18.93 -4.63
C CYS A 115 9.69 -17.57 -3.93
N GLU A 116 10.34 -16.60 -4.55
CA GLU A 116 10.38 -15.21 -4.10
C GLU A 116 9.12 -14.45 -4.60
N GLU A 117 8.81 -13.34 -3.95
CA GLU A 117 7.59 -12.57 -4.21
C GLU A 117 7.89 -11.24 -4.90
N VAL A 118 6.97 -10.85 -5.80
CA VAL A 118 6.93 -9.51 -6.40
C VAL A 118 5.59 -8.84 -6.09
N TYR A 119 5.61 -7.52 -5.96
CA TYR A 119 4.40 -6.70 -5.98
C TYR A 119 4.32 -5.97 -7.31
N VAL A 120 3.20 -6.11 -8.00
CA VAL A 120 2.99 -5.50 -9.32
C VAL A 120 1.76 -4.61 -9.33
N LEU A 121 1.74 -3.65 -10.25
CA LEU A 121 0.64 -2.71 -10.43
C LEU A 121 0.41 -2.42 -11.92
N PHE A 122 -0.56 -3.10 -12.53
CA PHE A 122 -1.02 -2.82 -13.90
C PHE A 122 -2.15 -1.79 -13.87
N LEU A 123 -1.80 -0.53 -13.63
CA LEU A 123 -2.76 0.56 -13.49
C LEU A 123 -2.42 1.72 -14.43
N GLY A 124 -3.37 2.07 -15.25
CA GLY A 124 -3.27 3.14 -16.24
C GLY A 124 -3.10 2.66 -17.67
N PRO A 125 -3.65 3.40 -18.66
CA PRO A 125 -3.64 2.96 -20.07
C PRO A 125 -2.23 2.73 -20.62
N GLY A 126 -1.25 3.57 -20.20
CA GLY A 126 0.14 3.44 -20.60
C GLY A 126 0.79 2.16 -20.08
N VAL A 127 0.48 1.78 -18.83
CA VAL A 127 1.00 0.56 -18.18
C VAL A 127 0.40 -0.67 -18.84
N LEU A 128 -0.92 -0.69 -19.08
CA LEU A 128 -1.58 -1.81 -19.77
C LEU A 128 -1.05 -1.98 -21.20
N LYS A 129 -0.87 -0.87 -21.91
CA LYS A 129 -0.32 -0.89 -23.28
C LYS A 129 1.10 -1.46 -23.32
N ALA A 130 1.91 -1.19 -22.32
CA ALA A 130 3.29 -1.67 -22.23
C ALA A 130 3.38 -3.11 -21.69
N GLY A 131 2.57 -3.45 -20.69
CA GLY A 131 2.70 -4.70 -19.97
C GLY A 131 1.95 -5.88 -20.59
N LEU A 132 0.75 -5.69 -21.13
CA LEU A 132 -0.03 -6.80 -21.71
C LEU A 132 0.71 -7.55 -22.82
N PRO A 133 1.44 -6.89 -23.76
CA PRO A 133 2.22 -7.61 -24.76
C PRO A 133 3.31 -8.53 -24.19
N LEU A 134 3.88 -8.22 -23.03
CA LEU A 134 4.85 -9.09 -22.35
C LEU A 134 4.23 -10.42 -21.93
N LEU A 135 2.91 -10.41 -21.71
CA LEU A 135 2.12 -11.59 -21.33
C LEU A 135 1.50 -12.29 -22.56
N GLY A 136 1.83 -11.83 -23.79
CA GLY A 136 1.23 -12.34 -25.02
C GLY A 136 -0.21 -11.87 -25.25
N LEU A 137 -0.65 -10.80 -24.57
CA LEU A 137 -1.99 -10.24 -24.67
C LEU A 137 -1.99 -8.95 -25.52
N GLU A 138 -3.06 -8.72 -26.31
CA GLU A 138 -3.16 -7.58 -27.22
C GLU A 138 -3.95 -6.45 -26.58
N TYR A 139 -3.28 -5.33 -26.26
CA TYR A 139 -3.93 -4.06 -25.87
C TYR A 139 -4.56 -3.41 -27.11
N GLY A 140 -5.81 -2.99 -27.01
CA GLY A 140 -6.64 -2.52 -28.13
C GLY A 140 -7.53 -3.60 -28.73
N SER A 141 -7.50 -4.84 -28.18
CA SER A 141 -8.43 -5.91 -28.53
C SER A 141 -9.82 -5.68 -27.90
N GLU A 142 -10.80 -6.52 -28.29
CA GLU A 142 -12.12 -6.50 -27.65
C GLU A 142 -12.06 -6.79 -26.15
N LEU A 143 -11.12 -7.64 -25.72
CA LEU A 143 -10.95 -8.04 -24.32
C LEU A 143 -10.19 -6.97 -23.50
N PHE A 144 -9.24 -6.26 -24.12
CA PHE A 144 -8.44 -5.21 -23.49
C PHE A 144 -8.51 -3.92 -24.32
N PRO A 145 -9.66 -3.18 -24.28
CA PRO A 145 -9.89 -2.04 -25.16
C PRO A 145 -8.90 -0.91 -24.99
N GLU A 146 -8.62 -0.19 -26.08
CA GLU A 146 -7.75 0.97 -26.04
C GLU A 146 -8.36 2.10 -25.20
N GLY A 147 -7.52 2.73 -24.36
CA GLY A 147 -7.94 3.80 -23.47
C GLY A 147 -8.35 3.34 -22.07
N GLU A 148 -8.64 2.06 -21.88
CA GLU A 148 -8.90 1.51 -20.55
C GLU A 148 -7.63 1.51 -19.71
N GLY A 149 -7.79 1.89 -18.44
CA GLY A 149 -6.69 1.99 -17.49
C GLY A 149 -6.69 0.91 -16.41
N ILE A 150 -7.68 0.04 -16.38
CA ILE A 150 -7.82 -1.07 -15.45
C ILE A 150 -8.38 -2.30 -16.15
N ILE A 151 -8.07 -3.47 -15.63
CA ILE A 151 -8.74 -4.73 -15.96
C ILE A 151 -9.66 -5.02 -14.76
N PRO A 152 -11.00 -4.82 -14.88
CA PRO A 152 -11.88 -4.91 -13.72
C PRO A 152 -11.81 -6.28 -13.03
N TYR A 153 -11.65 -6.29 -11.72
CA TYR A 153 -11.64 -7.52 -10.92
C TYR A 153 -12.90 -8.36 -11.17
N GLY A 154 -12.75 -9.68 -11.26
CA GLY A 154 -13.85 -10.63 -11.47
C GLY A 154 -14.44 -10.62 -12.89
N SER A 155 -13.82 -9.92 -13.85
CA SER A 155 -14.19 -9.97 -15.26
C SER A 155 -13.51 -11.14 -15.98
N HIS A 156 -14.04 -11.55 -17.12
CA HIS A 156 -13.37 -12.54 -17.99
C HIS A 156 -11.98 -12.05 -18.45
N ALA A 157 -11.82 -10.75 -18.68
CA ALA A 157 -10.53 -10.17 -19.00
C ALA A 157 -9.52 -10.33 -17.83
N ALA A 158 -10.00 -10.23 -16.58
CA ALA A 158 -9.18 -10.49 -15.42
C ALA A 158 -8.71 -11.95 -15.37
N ASP A 159 -9.60 -12.91 -15.58
CA ASP A 159 -9.25 -14.33 -15.57
C ASP A 159 -8.15 -14.64 -16.61
N VAL A 160 -8.30 -14.11 -17.83
CA VAL A 160 -7.32 -14.29 -18.91
C VAL A 160 -5.99 -13.62 -18.57
N ALA A 161 -6.02 -12.42 -18.02
CA ALA A 161 -4.81 -11.68 -17.66
C ALA A 161 -4.06 -12.36 -16.51
N GLU A 162 -4.77 -12.81 -15.48
CA GLU A 162 -4.17 -13.51 -14.32
C GLU A 162 -3.55 -14.86 -14.75
N GLU A 163 -4.20 -15.62 -15.62
CA GLU A 163 -3.65 -16.86 -16.17
C GLU A 163 -2.38 -16.60 -17.00
N ALA A 164 -2.42 -15.60 -17.89
CA ALA A 164 -1.25 -15.21 -18.68
C ALA A 164 -0.09 -14.74 -17.79
N PHE A 165 -0.38 -13.98 -16.73
CA PHE A 165 0.64 -13.54 -15.79
C PHE A 165 1.19 -14.71 -14.96
N ALA A 166 0.36 -15.62 -14.50
CA ALA A 166 0.82 -16.84 -13.81
C ALA A 166 1.77 -17.67 -14.69
N ASN A 167 1.48 -17.80 -15.99
CA ASN A 167 2.36 -18.48 -16.95
C ASN A 167 3.69 -17.74 -17.15
N PHE A 168 3.66 -16.41 -17.14
CA PHE A 168 4.87 -15.58 -17.20
C PHE A 168 5.73 -15.76 -15.95
N LEU A 169 5.13 -15.69 -14.77
CA LEU A 169 5.82 -15.85 -13.48
C LEU A 169 6.45 -17.24 -13.33
N ALA A 170 5.80 -18.29 -13.83
CA ALA A 170 6.31 -19.67 -13.79
C ALA A 170 7.62 -19.85 -14.59
N GLN A 171 7.98 -18.89 -15.44
CA GLN A 171 9.16 -18.95 -16.29
C GLN A 171 10.30 -18.03 -15.82
N HIS A 172 10.03 -17.12 -14.86
CA HIS A 172 10.96 -16.08 -14.45
C HIS A 172 11.16 -16.03 -12.94
N THR A 173 12.37 -15.71 -12.52
CA THR A 173 12.70 -15.37 -11.13
C THR A 173 12.15 -14.00 -10.77
N ALA A 174 12.02 -13.70 -9.49
CA ALA A 174 11.55 -12.38 -9.03
C ALA A 174 12.43 -11.22 -9.54
N GLU A 175 13.74 -11.43 -9.65
CA GLU A 175 14.68 -10.45 -10.19
C GLU A 175 14.46 -10.21 -11.69
N GLU A 176 14.23 -11.29 -12.47
CA GLU A 176 13.92 -11.17 -13.89
C GLU A 176 12.57 -10.47 -14.12
N VAL A 177 11.53 -10.84 -13.35
CA VAL A 177 10.20 -10.20 -13.40
C VAL A 177 10.31 -8.70 -13.12
N GLU A 178 10.99 -8.33 -12.03
CA GLU A 178 11.20 -6.92 -11.65
C GLU A 178 11.91 -6.15 -12.77
N THR A 179 12.96 -6.73 -13.35
CA THR A 179 13.72 -6.11 -14.43
C THR A 179 12.88 -5.93 -15.69
N ILE A 180 12.25 -7.00 -16.18
CA ILE A 180 11.45 -6.99 -17.42
C ILE A 180 10.29 -5.98 -17.31
N LEU A 181 9.56 -6.01 -16.19
CA LEU A 181 8.41 -5.14 -16.02
C LEU A 181 8.81 -3.67 -15.89
N ASN A 182 9.86 -3.36 -15.11
CA ASN A 182 10.33 -1.98 -14.95
C ASN A 182 10.92 -1.41 -16.25
N GLU A 183 11.65 -2.20 -17.04
CA GLU A 183 12.14 -1.76 -18.36
C GLU A 183 11.01 -1.43 -19.32
N ALA A 184 9.88 -2.11 -19.22
CA ALA A 184 8.69 -1.81 -19.98
C ALA A 184 7.86 -0.64 -19.41
N GLY A 185 8.20 -0.14 -18.21
CA GLY A 185 7.46 0.92 -17.52
C GLY A 185 6.23 0.42 -16.75
N VAL A 186 6.20 -0.87 -16.42
CA VAL A 186 5.18 -1.46 -15.52
C VAL A 186 5.74 -1.46 -14.10
N PRO A 187 5.10 -0.79 -13.13
CA PRO A 187 5.57 -0.78 -11.75
C PRO A 187 5.63 -2.17 -11.15
N CYS A 188 6.82 -2.55 -10.72
CA CYS A 188 7.10 -3.83 -10.07
C CYS A 188 8.24 -3.68 -9.08
N SER A 189 8.16 -4.37 -7.95
CA SER A 189 9.27 -4.53 -7.01
C SER A 189 9.24 -5.91 -6.38
N ARG A 190 10.42 -6.49 -6.20
CA ARG A 190 10.59 -7.66 -5.32
C ARG A 190 10.25 -7.28 -3.88
N LEU A 191 9.69 -8.21 -3.13
CA LEU A 191 9.55 -8.08 -1.68
C LEU A 191 10.91 -8.37 -1.05
N MET A 192 11.75 -7.34 -0.96
CA MET A 192 13.13 -7.47 -0.48
C MET A 192 13.18 -7.79 1.01
N ASN A 193 14.06 -8.72 1.39
CA ASN A 193 14.46 -8.89 2.78
C ASN A 193 15.56 -7.88 3.16
N TYR A 194 15.90 -7.80 4.45
CA TYR A 194 16.89 -6.83 4.94
C TYR A 194 18.31 -7.07 4.41
N GLU A 195 18.68 -8.30 4.11
CA GLU A 195 19.98 -8.64 3.54
C GLU A 195 20.07 -8.15 2.09
N GLN A 196 19.04 -8.40 1.29
CA GLN A 196 18.92 -7.90 -0.08
C GLN A 196 18.93 -6.36 -0.12
N ALA A 197 18.15 -5.72 0.76
CA ALA A 197 18.12 -4.25 0.86
C ALA A 197 19.49 -3.68 1.27
N ALA A 198 20.20 -4.33 2.20
CA ALA A 198 21.53 -3.91 2.62
C ALA A 198 22.59 -4.07 1.52
N ALA A 199 22.41 -5.00 0.59
CA ALA A 199 23.30 -5.20 -0.54
C ALA A 199 22.98 -4.32 -1.75
N ASP A 200 21.80 -3.70 -1.79
CA ASP A 200 21.32 -2.95 -2.94
C ASP A 200 22.09 -1.61 -3.11
N PRO A 201 22.65 -1.34 -4.31
CA PRO A 201 23.44 -0.14 -4.57
C PRO A 201 22.65 1.16 -4.37
N HIS A 202 21.33 1.16 -4.58
CA HIS A 202 20.50 2.35 -4.43
C HIS A 202 20.34 2.74 -2.96
N TYR A 203 20.21 1.77 -2.05
CA TYR A 203 20.19 2.02 -0.61
C TYR A 203 21.48 2.68 -0.13
N HIS A 204 22.63 2.23 -0.63
CA HIS A 204 23.93 2.86 -0.36
C HIS A 204 24.04 4.27 -0.96
N ALA A 205 23.67 4.44 -2.22
CA ALA A 205 23.68 5.74 -2.90
C ALA A 205 22.79 6.78 -2.22
N ARG A 206 21.70 6.33 -1.58
CA ARG A 206 20.78 7.18 -0.80
C ARG A 206 21.23 7.42 0.65
N GLY A 207 22.28 6.77 1.13
CA GLY A 207 22.72 6.83 2.52
C GLY A 207 21.72 6.20 3.50
N VAL A 208 20.88 5.27 3.03
CA VAL A 208 19.95 4.53 3.91
C VAL A 208 20.71 3.46 4.70
N VAL A 209 21.75 2.90 4.08
CA VAL A 209 22.67 1.94 4.70
C VAL A 209 24.07 2.55 4.71
N GLU A 210 24.67 2.66 5.89
CA GLU A 210 26.03 3.14 6.10
C GLU A 210 26.85 2.08 6.84
N THR A 211 28.12 1.94 6.47
CA THR A 211 29.06 1.09 7.19
C THR A 211 29.80 1.93 8.22
N TRP A 212 29.76 1.51 9.48
CA TRP A 212 30.43 2.16 10.59
C TRP A 212 31.82 1.56 10.83
#